data_a767de65d7f7f2b28eef8b62c7de4b1a
#
_entry.id   a767de65d7f7f2b28eef8b62c7de4b1a
#
_cell.length_a   1.000
_cell.length_b   1.000
_cell.length_c   1.000
_cell.angle_alpha   90.00
_cell.angle_beta   90.00
_cell.angle_gamma   90.00
#
_symmetry.space_group_name_H-M   'P 1'
#
loop_
_entity.id
_entity.type
_entity.pdbx_description
1 polymer ?
#
loop_
_entity_poly.entity_id
_entity_poly.type
_entity_poly.pdbx_seq_one_letter_code
_entity_poly.pdbx_strand_id
1 'polypeptide(L)'
;MSIQSFSSSSSKYRGESTTRTKTTSLLLVLVLNFACGSGLAQTNTVADRVRPVKQARVRLETTFGNIVVQLDAAAAPITVSNFLRYVENHFYDGGSFFRTVTPSNQPNNQVKIEVIQAEADPAREKDSFPPIPLERTRDTNLHHRDGSLSMARDGPDTAQSSFSICVGDQPELDFGGKRNPDGQGFAAFGQVIEGMDVVRKIHDAPANGQRLTPSIRMARAIRLN
;
A
#
# COMPACT_ATOMS: atom_id res chain seq x y z
N MET A 1 35.01 -28.23 27.70
CA MET A 1 34.08 -29.06 28.51
C MET A 1 32.68 -28.57 28.21
N SER A 2 31.73 -29.20 27.62
CA SER A 2 31.55 -30.56 27.09
C SER A 2 30.65 -30.49 25.84
N ILE A 3 30.99 -31.30 24.90
CA ILE A 3 30.23 -31.58 23.66
C ILE A 3 29.06 -32.51 24.03
N GLN A 4 27.87 -32.31 23.49
CA GLN A 4 26.94 -33.42 23.26
C GLN A 4 26.21 -33.23 21.95
N SER A 5 26.54 -34.14 21.05
CA SER A 5 25.87 -34.51 19.80
C SER A 5 24.66 -35.38 20.10
N PHE A 6 23.52 -35.20 19.32
CA PHE A 6 22.53 -36.25 19.18
C PHE A 6 22.15 -36.48 17.71
N SER A 7 22.15 -37.72 17.41
CA SER A 7 22.13 -38.56 16.25
C SER A 7 20.78 -38.61 15.52
N SER A 8 20.89 -38.85 14.23
CA SER A 8 19.91 -39.21 13.21
C SER A 8 18.94 -40.33 13.58
N SER A 9 17.71 -40.27 13.05
CA SER A 9 16.90 -41.46 12.78
C SER A 9 16.19 -41.34 11.45
N SER A 10 16.64 -42.18 10.53
CA SER A 10 16.05 -42.48 9.23
C SER A 10 14.98 -43.55 9.41
N SER A 11 13.80 -43.37 8.79
CA SER A 11 12.83 -44.48 8.62
C SER A 11 12.41 -44.58 7.17
N LYS A 12 12.88 -45.69 6.56
CA LYS A 12 12.44 -46.26 5.28
C LYS A 12 11.04 -46.87 5.48
N TYR A 13 10.11 -46.60 4.57
CA TYR A 13 9.03 -47.54 4.29
C TYR A 13 9.04 -47.95 2.84
N ARG A 14 9.00 -49.27 2.70
CA ARG A 14 9.14 -50.13 1.51
C ARG A 14 7.77 -50.25 0.87
N GLY A 15 7.77 -50.38 -0.49
CA GLY A 15 6.59 -50.50 -1.32
C GLY A 15 5.89 -51.85 -1.22
N GLU A 16 4.69 -51.88 -1.72
CA GLU A 16 4.05 -53.12 -2.21
C GLU A 16 3.27 -52.82 -3.50
N SER A 17 3.53 -53.75 -4.43
CA SER A 17 2.96 -53.89 -5.77
C SER A 17 1.72 -54.80 -5.65
N THR A 18 0.61 -54.47 -6.30
CA THR A 18 -0.42 -55.48 -6.63
C THR A 18 -1.17 -55.10 -7.90
N THR A 19 -0.84 -55.79 -8.95
CA THR A 19 -1.55 -56.67 -9.90
C THR A 19 -2.78 -56.10 -10.62
N ARG A 20 -2.64 -56.14 -11.95
CA ARG A 20 -3.64 -56.05 -13.02
C ARG A 20 -4.82 -56.96 -12.85
N THR A 21 -6.01 -56.52 -13.18
CA THR A 21 -7.06 -57.39 -13.72
C THR A 21 -7.72 -56.71 -14.92
N LYS A 22 -7.57 -57.38 -16.08
CA LYS A 22 -8.32 -57.06 -17.31
C LYS A 22 -9.67 -57.76 -17.23
N THR A 23 -10.74 -57.02 -17.51
CA THR A 23 -12.02 -57.63 -17.84
C THR A 23 -12.58 -56.98 -19.09
N THR A 24 -12.67 -57.80 -20.12
CA THR A 24 -13.29 -57.57 -21.42
C THR A 24 -14.75 -57.94 -21.32
N SER A 25 -15.66 -57.05 -21.72
CA SER A 25 -17.08 -57.41 -22.05
C SER A 25 -17.61 -56.33 -22.98
N LEU A 26 -17.76 -56.69 -24.16
CA LEU A 26 -18.82 -57.02 -25.09
C LEU A 26 -19.89 -55.97 -25.32
N LEU A 27 -19.91 -55.59 -26.62
CA LEU A 27 -20.86 -54.68 -27.30
C LEU A 27 -22.34 -54.92 -26.96
N LEU A 28 -23.07 -53.84 -26.79
CA LEU A 28 -24.51 -53.79 -27.24
C LEU A 28 -24.75 -52.41 -27.84
N VAL A 29 -24.88 -52.37 -29.17
CA VAL A 29 -25.32 -51.21 -29.92
C VAL A 29 -26.84 -51.05 -29.80
N LEU A 30 -27.25 -49.97 -29.15
CA LEU A 30 -28.67 -49.51 -29.20
C LEU A 30 -28.70 -48.14 -29.88
N VAL A 31 -29.10 -48.16 -31.17
CA VAL A 31 -29.37 -46.92 -31.96
C VAL A 31 -30.72 -46.39 -31.47
N LEU A 32 -30.71 -45.28 -30.73
CA LEU A 32 -31.91 -44.46 -30.53
C LEU A 32 -31.70 -43.11 -31.22
N ASN A 33 -32.39 -42.92 -32.35
CA ASN A 33 -32.54 -41.63 -32.98
C ASN A 33 -33.31 -40.73 -32.02
N PHE A 34 -32.64 -39.67 -31.51
CA PHE A 34 -33.32 -38.58 -30.86
C PHE A 34 -33.15 -37.30 -31.66
N ALA A 35 -34.27 -36.73 -31.97
CA ALA A 35 -34.43 -35.55 -32.81
C ALA A 35 -33.56 -34.38 -32.39
N CYS A 36 -32.95 -33.76 -33.39
CA CYS A 36 -32.20 -32.52 -33.37
C CYS A 36 -33.09 -31.37 -32.86
N GLY A 37 -32.96 -31.03 -31.58
CA GLY A 37 -33.37 -29.75 -31.04
C GLY A 37 -32.19 -28.83 -31.01
N SER A 38 -32.05 -27.92 -31.98
CA SER A 38 -31.02 -26.89 -32.01
C SER A 38 -31.26 -25.86 -30.88
N GLY A 39 -30.95 -26.24 -29.67
CA GLY A 39 -30.79 -25.33 -28.54
C GLY A 39 -29.46 -24.57 -28.70
N LEU A 40 -29.51 -23.34 -29.21
CA LEU A 40 -28.42 -22.42 -29.10
C LEU A 40 -28.09 -22.24 -27.60
N ALA A 41 -27.11 -23.00 -27.12
CA ALA A 41 -26.51 -22.71 -25.82
C ALA A 41 -25.92 -21.30 -25.92
N GLN A 42 -26.65 -20.31 -25.41
CA GLN A 42 -26.08 -19.03 -25.09
C GLN A 42 -25.02 -19.28 -24.05
N THR A 43 -23.76 -19.37 -24.49
CA THR A 43 -22.63 -19.19 -23.61
C THR A 43 -22.73 -17.77 -23.05
N ASN A 44 -23.34 -17.62 -21.88
CA ASN A 44 -23.16 -16.45 -21.06
C ASN A 44 -21.68 -16.40 -20.70
N THR A 45 -20.89 -15.83 -21.60
CA THR A 45 -19.58 -15.32 -21.27
C THR A 45 -19.86 -14.22 -20.25
N VAL A 46 -19.73 -14.58 -18.98
CA VAL A 46 -19.56 -13.62 -17.90
C VAL A 46 -18.21 -12.97 -18.19
N ALA A 47 -18.20 -12.04 -19.15
CA ALA A 47 -17.21 -11.01 -19.20
C ALA A 47 -17.42 -10.27 -17.87
N ASP A 48 -16.65 -10.72 -16.88
CA ASP A 48 -16.52 -10.04 -15.61
C ASP A 48 -16.32 -8.56 -15.95
N ARG A 49 -17.37 -7.78 -15.77
CA ARG A 49 -17.31 -6.33 -15.92
C ARG A 49 -16.41 -5.88 -14.80
N VAL A 50 -15.10 -5.90 -15.04
CA VAL A 50 -14.14 -5.15 -14.25
C VAL A 50 -14.66 -3.71 -14.27
N ARG A 51 -15.47 -3.38 -13.26
CA ARG A 51 -15.83 -1.99 -13.02
C ARG A 51 -14.49 -1.30 -12.83
N PRO A 52 -14.19 -0.25 -13.62
CA PRO A 52 -12.98 0.51 -13.38
C PRO A 52 -13.02 0.89 -11.90
N VAL A 53 -12.01 0.44 -11.12
CA VAL A 53 -11.88 0.82 -9.71
C VAL A 53 -11.87 2.32 -9.74
N LYS A 54 -12.97 2.95 -9.29
CA LYS A 54 -13.10 4.41 -9.28
C LYS A 54 -11.97 4.89 -8.40
N GLN A 55 -10.97 5.53 -9.00
CA GLN A 55 -9.79 5.99 -8.28
C GLN A 55 -10.26 6.86 -7.13
N ALA A 56 -9.97 6.45 -5.91
CA ALA A 56 -10.40 7.19 -4.75
C ALA A 56 -9.62 8.51 -4.69
N ARG A 57 -10.32 9.61 -4.49
CA ARG A 57 -9.72 10.93 -4.31
C ARG A 57 -10.02 11.44 -2.91
N VAL A 58 -9.08 12.17 -2.34
CA VAL A 58 -9.23 12.80 -1.04
C VAL A 58 -8.77 14.24 -1.14
N ARG A 59 -9.56 15.16 -0.59
CA ARG A 59 -9.16 16.55 -0.39
C ARG A 59 -8.71 16.75 1.05
N LEU A 60 -7.50 17.27 1.21
CA LEU A 60 -6.94 17.71 2.48
C LEU A 60 -7.12 19.23 2.55
N GLU A 61 -7.95 19.69 3.47
CA GLU A 61 -8.21 21.12 3.68
C GLU A 61 -7.24 21.64 4.75
N THR A 62 -6.26 22.45 4.34
CA THR A 62 -5.24 23.01 5.24
C THR A 62 -5.40 24.51 5.41
N THR A 63 -4.75 25.06 6.43
CA THR A 63 -4.71 26.53 6.62
C THR A 63 -3.93 27.26 5.51
N PHE A 64 -3.17 26.52 4.66
CA PHE A 64 -2.44 27.09 3.53
C PHE A 64 -3.15 26.90 2.19
N GLY A 65 -4.24 26.13 2.16
CA GLY A 65 -5.03 25.81 0.97
C GLY A 65 -5.38 24.33 0.90
N ASN A 66 -6.04 23.96 -0.18
CA ASN A 66 -6.47 22.59 -0.42
C ASN A 66 -5.40 21.80 -1.20
N ILE A 67 -5.22 20.53 -0.84
CA ILE A 67 -4.44 19.56 -1.59
C ILE A 67 -5.40 18.44 -1.98
N VAL A 68 -5.48 18.09 -3.26
CA VAL A 68 -6.27 16.95 -3.73
C VAL A 68 -5.32 15.84 -4.14
N VAL A 69 -5.54 14.67 -3.58
CA VAL A 69 -4.75 13.46 -3.84
C VAL A 69 -5.61 12.39 -4.50
N GLN A 70 -5.02 11.68 -5.44
CA GLN A 70 -5.58 10.48 -6.07
C GLN A 70 -4.84 9.26 -5.54
N LEU A 71 -5.60 8.26 -5.09
CA LEU A 71 -5.06 7.06 -4.46
C LEU A 71 -5.09 5.88 -5.43
N ASP A 72 -4.04 5.07 -5.43
CA ASP A 72 -3.94 3.89 -6.29
C ASP A 72 -4.30 2.61 -5.53
N ALA A 73 -5.60 2.38 -5.35
CA ALA A 73 -6.11 1.20 -4.67
C ALA A 73 -5.87 -0.12 -5.44
N ALA A 74 -5.53 -0.05 -6.73
CA ALA A 74 -5.21 -1.25 -7.51
C ALA A 74 -3.80 -1.75 -7.21
N ALA A 75 -2.85 -0.83 -7.08
CA ALA A 75 -1.45 -1.16 -6.82
C ALA A 75 -1.13 -1.31 -5.32
N ALA A 76 -1.70 -0.45 -4.44
CA ALA A 76 -1.46 -0.46 -3.01
C ALA A 76 -2.77 -0.57 -2.19
N PRO A 77 -3.52 -1.68 -2.31
CA PRO A 77 -4.85 -1.82 -1.73
C PRO A 77 -4.88 -1.74 -0.19
N ILE A 78 -3.87 -2.29 0.49
CA ILE A 78 -3.81 -2.30 1.96
C ILE A 78 -3.56 -0.89 2.48
N THR A 79 -2.58 -0.19 1.93
CA THR A 79 -2.21 1.17 2.32
C THR A 79 -3.33 2.15 2.03
N VAL A 80 -3.94 2.07 0.84
CA VAL A 80 -5.08 2.92 0.46
C VAL A 80 -6.28 2.66 1.36
N SER A 81 -6.63 1.40 1.63
CA SER A 81 -7.74 1.05 2.53
C SER A 81 -7.51 1.59 3.94
N ASN A 82 -6.28 1.48 4.45
CA ASN A 82 -5.91 2.04 5.74
C ASN A 82 -6.06 3.56 5.76
N PHE A 83 -5.49 4.27 4.78
CA PHE A 83 -5.58 5.73 4.70
C PHE A 83 -7.04 6.20 4.62
N LEU A 84 -7.87 5.57 3.76
CA LEU A 84 -9.28 5.91 3.65
C LEU A 84 -10.05 5.65 4.94
N ARG A 85 -9.72 4.59 5.69
CA ARG A 85 -10.31 4.31 6.99
C ARG A 85 -10.04 5.44 7.98
N TYR A 86 -8.82 6.01 8.02
CA TYR A 86 -8.51 7.18 8.83
C TYR A 86 -9.28 8.43 8.36
N VAL A 87 -9.41 8.65 7.05
CA VAL A 87 -10.19 9.75 6.46
C VAL A 87 -11.68 9.63 6.83
N GLU A 88 -12.29 8.46 6.59
CA GLU A 88 -13.73 8.22 6.79
C GLU A 88 -14.14 8.24 8.27
N ASN A 89 -13.21 7.97 9.17
CA ASN A 89 -13.41 8.08 10.62
C ASN A 89 -12.93 9.42 11.21
N HIS A 90 -12.66 10.42 10.37
CA HIS A 90 -12.31 11.79 10.78
C HIS A 90 -11.07 11.90 11.67
N PHE A 91 -10.10 10.99 11.52
CA PHE A 91 -8.86 11.04 12.31
C PHE A 91 -7.94 12.20 11.90
N TYR A 92 -8.02 12.62 10.64
CA TYR A 92 -7.22 13.75 10.13
C TYR A 92 -7.87 15.12 10.39
N ASP A 93 -9.12 15.15 10.86
CA ASP A 93 -9.79 16.41 11.20
C ASP A 93 -9.17 16.98 12.48
N GLY A 94 -8.45 18.08 12.34
CA GLY A 94 -7.62 18.66 13.42
C GLY A 94 -6.17 18.19 13.45
N GLY A 95 -5.80 17.20 12.62
CA GLY A 95 -4.42 16.80 12.39
C GLY A 95 -3.57 17.91 11.78
N SER A 96 -2.31 17.64 11.48
CA SER A 96 -1.41 18.67 10.97
C SER A 96 -0.28 18.12 10.11
N PHE A 97 0.22 18.95 9.19
CA PHE A 97 1.59 18.81 8.71
C PHE A 97 2.51 19.37 9.80
N PHE A 98 3.28 18.49 10.43
CA PHE A 98 4.10 18.85 11.59
C PHE A 98 5.60 18.92 11.24
N ARG A 99 5.99 18.32 10.10
CA ARG A 99 7.39 18.17 9.73
C ARG A 99 7.62 18.54 8.26
N THR A 100 8.72 19.26 8.01
CA THR A 100 9.30 19.47 6.69
C THR A 100 10.73 18.98 6.67
N VAL A 101 11.09 18.25 5.62
CA VAL A 101 12.44 17.70 5.44
C VAL A 101 13.01 18.30 4.16
N THR A 102 14.08 19.09 4.30
CA THR A 102 14.78 19.77 3.21
C THR A 102 16.25 19.36 3.18
N PRO A 103 17.00 19.56 2.09
CA PRO A 103 18.43 19.23 2.06
C PRO A 103 19.24 19.92 3.16
N SER A 104 18.85 21.11 3.58
CA SER A 104 19.57 21.95 4.56
C SER A 104 19.33 21.51 6.02
N ASN A 105 18.16 20.91 6.34
CA ASN A 105 17.81 20.54 7.70
C ASN A 105 18.09 19.06 8.05
N GLN A 106 18.94 18.39 7.24
CA GLN A 106 19.38 17.00 7.44
C GLN A 106 20.93 16.91 7.53
N PRO A 107 21.61 17.65 8.42
CA PRO A 107 23.07 17.74 8.39
C PRO A 107 23.77 16.38 8.59
N ASN A 108 23.15 15.48 9.39
CA ASN A 108 23.73 14.19 9.75
C ASN A 108 23.30 13.03 8.82
N ASN A 109 22.45 13.29 7.82
CA ASN A 109 22.01 12.26 6.88
C ASN A 109 22.84 12.32 5.60
N GLN A 110 23.50 11.22 5.26
CA GLN A 110 24.22 11.10 3.99
C GLN A 110 23.23 11.06 2.81
N VAL A 111 22.11 10.37 2.98
CA VAL A 111 21.02 10.30 2.00
C VAL A 111 19.96 11.32 2.38
N LYS A 112 19.80 12.33 1.54
CA LYS A 112 18.85 13.41 1.75
C LYS A 112 17.57 13.17 0.96
N ILE A 113 16.44 13.55 1.55
CA ILE A 113 15.12 13.51 0.93
C ILE A 113 14.42 14.84 1.12
N GLU A 114 13.38 15.08 0.34
CA GLU A 114 12.53 16.27 0.46
C GLU A 114 11.07 15.83 0.57
N VAL A 115 10.46 16.07 1.73
CA VAL A 115 9.08 15.71 2.01
C VAL A 115 8.44 16.68 3.01
N ILE A 116 7.12 16.80 2.96
CA ILE A 116 6.31 17.25 4.09
C ILE A 116 5.65 16.04 4.72
N GLN A 117 5.51 15.99 6.04
CA GLN A 117 4.91 14.88 6.76
C GLN A 117 3.74 15.34 7.62
N ALA A 118 2.64 14.59 7.52
CA ALA A 118 1.40 14.82 8.25
C ALA A 118 1.12 13.68 9.23
N GLU A 119 0.34 14.02 10.24
CA GLU A 119 -0.21 13.10 11.23
C GLU A 119 -1.71 13.33 11.43
N ALA A 120 -2.40 12.30 11.93
CA ALA A 120 -3.76 12.43 12.45
C ALA A 120 -3.80 13.36 13.67
N ASP A 121 -5.00 13.75 14.12
CA ASP A 121 -5.15 14.52 15.35
C ASP A 121 -4.52 13.74 16.54
N PRO A 122 -3.49 14.28 17.21
CA PRO A 122 -2.85 13.63 18.35
C PRO A 122 -3.82 13.27 19.49
N ALA A 123 -4.94 13.99 19.63
CA ALA A 123 -5.98 13.66 20.62
C ALA A 123 -6.65 12.31 20.35
N ARG A 124 -6.54 11.78 19.11
CA ARG A 124 -7.09 10.51 18.66
C ARG A 124 -6.07 9.36 18.62
N GLU A 125 -4.83 9.60 19.01
CA GLU A 125 -3.73 8.62 18.90
C GLU A 125 -4.07 7.29 19.61
N LYS A 126 -4.69 7.33 20.78
CA LYS A 126 -5.13 6.15 21.55
C LYS A 126 -6.16 5.27 20.83
N ASP A 127 -6.89 5.86 19.87
CA ASP A 127 -7.92 5.19 19.09
C ASP A 127 -7.40 4.69 17.74
N SER A 128 -6.09 4.83 17.49
CA SER A 128 -5.45 4.45 16.23
C SER A 128 -5.70 3.01 15.86
N PHE A 129 -5.87 2.76 14.57
CA PHE A 129 -6.04 1.41 14.05
C PHE A 129 -4.73 0.62 14.13
N PRO A 130 -4.79 -0.73 14.16
CA PRO A 130 -3.60 -1.57 14.13
C PRO A 130 -2.71 -1.25 12.93
N PRO A 131 -1.38 -1.45 13.08
CA PRO A 131 -0.44 -1.26 11.98
C PRO A 131 -0.72 -2.22 10.82
N ILE A 132 -0.27 -1.83 9.63
CA ILE A 132 -0.50 -2.55 8.39
C ILE A 132 0.80 -3.11 7.78
N PRO A 133 0.71 -4.21 7.00
CA PRO A 133 1.82 -4.70 6.20
C PRO A 133 2.37 -3.66 5.21
N LEU A 134 3.68 -3.67 4.99
CA LEU A 134 4.36 -2.80 4.04
C LEU A 134 4.17 -3.28 2.60
N GLU A 135 3.50 -2.47 1.78
CA GLU A 135 3.42 -2.65 0.33
C GLU A 135 4.62 -1.96 -0.33
N ARG A 136 5.63 -2.76 -0.70
CA ARG A 136 6.91 -2.26 -1.22
C ARG A 136 6.77 -1.78 -2.66
N THR A 137 7.51 -0.74 -3.03
CA THR A 137 7.48 -0.18 -4.40
C THR A 137 7.90 -1.19 -5.48
N ARG A 138 8.76 -2.17 -5.16
CA ARG A 138 9.10 -3.28 -6.09
C ARG A 138 7.90 -4.18 -6.43
N ASP A 139 6.95 -4.30 -5.49
CA ASP A 139 5.79 -5.20 -5.63
C ASP A 139 4.59 -4.47 -6.23
N THR A 140 4.47 -3.16 -5.93
CA THR A 140 3.38 -2.28 -6.42
C THR A 140 3.72 -1.58 -7.73
N ASN A 141 5.00 -1.48 -8.08
CA ASN A 141 5.51 -0.66 -9.19
C ASN A 141 5.16 0.84 -9.07
N LEU A 142 4.80 1.30 -7.88
CA LEU A 142 4.66 2.71 -7.56
C LEU A 142 5.99 3.25 -7.05
N HIS A 143 6.36 4.46 -7.50
CA HIS A 143 7.62 5.08 -7.12
C HIS A 143 7.39 6.44 -6.45
N HIS A 144 8.36 6.86 -5.64
CA HIS A 144 8.34 8.16 -4.97
C HIS A 144 8.80 9.27 -5.93
N ARG A 145 7.83 9.86 -6.63
CA ARG A 145 8.03 11.00 -7.51
C ARG A 145 7.52 12.29 -6.89
N ASP A 146 7.75 13.44 -7.55
CA ASP A 146 7.20 14.73 -7.10
C ASP A 146 5.67 14.62 -6.87
N GLY A 147 5.22 14.90 -5.66
CA GLY A 147 3.83 14.79 -5.24
C GLY A 147 3.34 13.38 -4.84
N SER A 148 4.20 12.35 -4.87
CA SER A 148 3.80 11.01 -4.40
C SER A 148 3.50 11.01 -2.90
N LEU A 149 2.44 10.29 -2.53
CA LEU A 149 2.12 9.98 -1.13
C LEU A 149 2.91 8.77 -0.67
N SER A 150 3.53 8.88 0.49
CA SER A 150 4.37 7.86 1.12
C SER A 150 3.88 7.57 2.52
N MET A 151 3.60 6.32 2.87
CA MET A 151 3.16 5.95 4.22
C MET A 151 4.37 5.90 5.17
N ALA A 152 4.33 6.70 6.22
CA ALA A 152 5.40 6.73 7.21
C ALA A 152 5.36 5.46 8.10
N ARG A 153 6.53 5.02 8.53
CA ARG A 153 6.73 3.86 9.39
C ARG A 153 8.03 3.96 10.20
N ASP A 154 8.11 3.26 11.29
CA ASP A 154 9.36 3.07 12.04
C ASP A 154 10.15 1.88 11.51
N GLY A 155 9.50 0.71 11.41
CA GLY A 155 10.03 -0.52 10.82
C GLY A 155 9.07 -1.11 9.78
N PRO A 156 9.42 -2.23 9.14
CA PRO A 156 8.46 -2.96 8.31
C PRO A 156 7.20 -3.29 9.13
N ASP A 157 6.04 -3.19 8.46
CA ASP A 157 4.73 -3.57 9.02
C ASP A 157 4.30 -2.77 10.28
N THR A 158 4.81 -1.53 10.46
CA THR A 158 4.45 -0.66 11.59
C THR A 158 3.66 0.59 11.20
N ALA A 159 3.35 0.76 9.91
CA ALA A 159 2.65 1.94 9.42
C ALA A 159 1.21 2.02 9.94
N GLN A 160 0.77 3.23 10.31
CA GLN A 160 -0.57 3.51 10.81
C GLN A 160 -1.19 4.72 10.08
N SER A 161 -1.21 5.92 10.69
CA SER A 161 -1.88 7.11 10.17
C SER A 161 -0.95 8.12 9.50
N SER A 162 0.32 8.17 9.92
CA SER A 162 1.25 9.21 9.46
C SER A 162 1.66 8.97 8.01
N PHE A 163 1.67 10.04 7.20
CA PHE A 163 2.07 9.98 5.81
C PHE A 163 2.89 11.19 5.40
N SER A 164 3.62 11.06 4.31
CA SER A 164 4.40 12.15 3.71
C SER A 164 3.95 12.42 2.29
N ILE A 165 4.21 13.64 1.79
CA ILE A 165 4.11 14.01 0.38
C ILE A 165 5.51 14.40 -0.08
N CYS A 166 5.98 13.79 -1.17
CA CYS A 166 7.29 14.03 -1.75
C CYS A 166 7.33 15.39 -2.46
N VAL A 167 8.44 16.08 -2.32
CA VAL A 167 8.79 17.28 -3.09
C VAL A 167 9.99 16.91 -3.97
N GLY A 168 9.80 16.94 -5.29
CA GLY A 168 10.73 16.32 -6.24
C GLY A 168 10.72 14.78 -6.16
N ASP A 169 11.49 14.15 -7.05
CA ASP A 169 11.64 12.70 -7.09
C ASP A 169 12.50 12.20 -5.93
N GLN A 170 12.04 11.17 -5.21
CA GLN A 170 12.66 10.66 -4.00
C GLN A 170 12.97 9.15 -4.11
N PRO A 171 13.83 8.70 -5.05
CA PRO A 171 14.08 7.27 -5.28
C PRO A 171 14.71 6.57 -4.06
N GLU A 172 15.32 7.31 -3.15
CA GLU A 172 15.89 6.78 -1.92
C GLU A 172 14.82 6.34 -0.88
N LEU A 173 13.55 6.63 -1.14
CA LEU A 173 12.41 6.12 -0.39
C LEU A 173 11.85 4.81 -0.97
N ASP A 174 12.24 4.43 -2.20
CA ASP A 174 11.81 3.20 -2.84
C ASP A 174 12.49 1.97 -2.21
N PHE A 175 11.97 0.78 -2.52
CA PHE A 175 12.63 -0.47 -2.15
C PHE A 175 14.06 -0.53 -2.72
N GLY A 176 15.03 -0.86 -1.89
CA GLY A 176 16.46 -0.83 -2.23
C GLY A 176 17.10 0.55 -2.05
N GLY A 177 16.31 1.60 -1.85
CA GLY A 177 16.80 2.93 -1.49
C GLY A 177 17.48 2.95 -0.12
N LYS A 178 18.31 3.96 0.11
CA LYS A 178 19.21 4.03 1.27
C LYS A 178 18.70 4.94 2.39
N ARG A 179 17.52 5.56 2.22
CA ARG A 179 16.99 6.45 3.24
C ARG A 179 16.70 5.72 4.53
N ASN A 180 16.18 4.48 4.45
CA ASN A 180 15.97 3.61 5.60
C ASN A 180 17.02 2.49 5.58
N PRO A 181 17.78 2.28 6.69
CA PRO A 181 18.86 1.28 6.75
C PRO A 181 18.42 -0.15 6.46
N ASP A 182 17.12 -0.46 6.64
CA ASP A 182 16.55 -1.78 6.36
C ASP A 182 16.41 -2.08 4.85
N GLY A 183 16.58 -1.07 3.97
CA GLY A 183 16.44 -1.19 2.51
C GLY A 183 15.04 -1.56 2.02
N GLN A 184 14.04 -1.63 2.91
CA GLN A 184 12.69 -2.03 2.55
C GLN A 184 11.88 -0.89 1.91
N GLY A 185 12.37 0.35 2.01
CA GLY A 185 11.68 1.54 1.50
C GLY A 185 10.37 1.84 2.25
N PHE A 186 9.53 2.62 1.63
CA PHE A 186 8.22 3.02 2.13
C PHE A 186 7.13 2.65 1.11
N ALA A 187 5.88 2.59 1.54
CA ALA A 187 4.77 2.34 0.63
C ALA A 187 4.36 3.64 -0.08
N ALA A 188 4.58 3.72 -1.38
CA ALA A 188 3.95 4.73 -2.23
C ALA A 188 2.51 4.29 -2.53
N PHE A 189 1.50 5.18 -2.39
CA PHE A 189 0.11 4.76 -2.49
C PHE A 189 -0.83 5.75 -3.19
N GLY A 190 -0.30 6.85 -3.70
CA GLY A 190 -1.09 7.87 -4.40
C GLY A 190 -0.24 9.05 -4.87
N GLN A 191 -0.93 10.02 -5.45
CA GLN A 191 -0.32 11.19 -6.09
C GLN A 191 -1.15 12.43 -5.82
N VAL A 192 -0.50 13.57 -5.57
CA VAL A 192 -1.14 14.89 -5.59
C VAL A 192 -1.54 15.22 -7.02
N ILE A 193 -2.81 15.53 -7.23
CA ILE A 193 -3.35 15.93 -8.54
C ILE A 193 -3.71 17.42 -8.60
N GLU A 194 -3.91 18.06 -7.44
CA GLU A 194 -4.13 19.51 -7.30
C GLU A 194 -3.48 20.02 -6.01
N GLY A 195 -2.93 21.23 -6.02
CA GLY A 195 -2.39 21.88 -4.82
C GLY A 195 -0.91 21.58 -4.54
N MET A 196 -0.10 21.22 -5.55
CA MET A 196 1.36 21.09 -5.38
C MET A 196 2.04 22.42 -4.98
N ASP A 197 1.48 23.55 -5.34
CA ASP A 197 1.89 24.87 -4.85
C ASP A 197 1.70 25.01 -3.33
N VAL A 198 0.57 24.48 -2.80
CA VAL A 198 0.32 24.39 -1.36
C VAL A 198 1.33 23.47 -0.68
N VAL A 199 1.63 22.31 -1.29
CA VAL A 199 2.66 21.39 -0.77
C VAL A 199 4.01 22.10 -0.67
N ARG A 200 4.45 22.78 -1.72
CA ARG A 200 5.72 23.53 -1.72
C ARG A 200 5.71 24.67 -0.70
N LYS A 201 4.59 25.38 -0.57
CA LYS A 201 4.43 26.43 0.45
C LYS A 201 4.56 25.88 1.88
N ILE A 202 4.06 24.67 2.14
CA ILE A 202 4.23 23.99 3.43
C ILE A 202 5.70 23.56 3.61
N HIS A 203 6.32 23.04 2.54
CA HIS A 203 7.71 22.61 2.56
C HIS A 203 8.68 23.75 2.90
N ASP A 204 8.40 24.96 2.41
CA ASP A 204 9.20 26.17 2.63
C ASP A 204 8.82 26.94 3.92
N ALA A 205 7.83 26.44 4.67
CA ALA A 205 7.36 27.13 5.86
C ALA A 205 8.40 27.10 6.99
N PRO A 206 8.36 28.09 7.92
CA PRO A 206 9.31 28.15 9.03
C PRO A 206 9.33 26.85 9.87
N ALA A 207 10.55 26.39 10.15
CA ALA A 207 10.76 25.18 10.93
C ALA A 207 11.96 25.34 11.89
N ASN A 208 11.86 24.69 13.05
CA ASN A 208 12.97 24.49 13.96
C ASN A 208 13.53 23.06 13.71
N GLY A 209 14.70 22.95 13.11
CA GLY A 209 15.19 21.71 12.53
C GLY A 209 14.21 21.20 11.46
N GLN A 210 13.60 20.06 11.69
CA GLN A 210 12.57 19.51 10.78
C GLN A 210 11.13 19.76 11.24
N ARG A 211 10.94 20.30 12.44
CA ARG A 211 9.60 20.55 13.00
C ARG A 211 9.06 21.89 12.52
N LEU A 212 7.95 21.87 11.80
CA LEU A 212 7.22 23.08 11.40
C LEU A 212 6.77 23.89 12.63
N THR A 213 6.97 25.20 12.59
CA THR A 213 6.68 26.09 13.71
C THR A 213 6.02 27.38 13.18
N PRO A 214 4.67 27.52 13.35
CA PRO A 214 3.74 26.53 13.86
C PRO A 214 3.50 25.38 12.88
N SER A 215 2.98 24.22 13.35
CA SER A 215 2.47 23.16 12.51
C SER A 215 1.32 23.67 11.64
N ILE A 216 1.23 23.18 10.40
CA ILE A 216 0.17 23.59 9.46
C ILE A 216 -1.04 22.72 9.68
N ARG A 217 -2.08 23.29 10.28
CA ARG A 217 -3.29 22.55 10.63
C ARG A 217 -4.01 22.02 9.39
N MET A 218 -4.45 20.77 9.46
CA MET A 218 -5.39 20.15 8.55
C MET A 218 -6.79 20.25 9.18
N ALA A 219 -7.66 21.07 8.58
CA ALA A 219 -9.01 21.27 9.10
C ALA A 219 -9.84 19.99 8.92
N ARG A 220 -9.75 19.38 7.74
CA ARG A 220 -10.46 18.14 7.39
C ARG A 220 -9.73 17.37 6.27
N ALA A 221 -9.97 16.06 6.24
CA ALA A 221 -9.69 15.20 5.09
C ALA A 221 -11.00 14.61 4.59
N ILE A 222 -11.33 14.83 3.31
CA ILE A 222 -12.65 14.50 2.75
C ILE A 222 -12.46 13.61 1.52
N ARG A 223 -13.08 12.42 1.54
CA ARG A 223 -13.17 11.58 0.35
C ARG A 223 -14.08 12.24 -0.68
N LEU A 224 -13.59 12.36 -1.92
CA LEU A 224 -14.35 12.89 -3.05
C LEU A 224 -14.98 11.74 -3.84
N ASN A 225 -16.18 11.97 -4.35
CA ASN A 225 -16.95 10.98 -5.13
C ASN A 225 -16.50 10.91 -6.61
#